data_4a02b6190e6c4fe990b1ce59a1e6d13c
#
_entry.id   4a02b6190e6c4fe990b1ce59a1e6d13c
#
_cell.length_a   1.000
_cell.length_b   1.000
_cell.length_c   1.000
_cell.angle_alpha   90.00
_cell.angle_beta   90.00
_cell.angle_gamma   90.00
#
_symmetry.space_group_name_H-M   'P 1'
#
loop_
_entity.id
_entity.type
_entity.pdbx_description
1 polymer ?
#
loop_
_entity_poly.entity_id
_entity_poly.type
_entity_poly.pdbx_seq_one_letter_code
_entity_poly.pdbx_strand_id
1 'polypeptide(L)'
;QDTVWVSYAFNPVTEVVVSPATISGAIGSTYQLSKTIKPEGTGLAHIGAASIKNVYWESDDENIATVDENGLVTFVSAGATTVRCVSYDGGIYGECHVSSAGDRTVLKGRVDEYKDIDYKDYAYDYGQTFKTAYETAVNALTDDTLSQNEIDEIAANLLNAYNEMI
;
A
#
# COMPACT_ATOMS: atom_id res chain seq x y z
N GLN A 1 54.08 17.20 -26.25
CA GLN A 1 52.93 17.28 -25.29
C GLN A 1 52.24 15.94 -25.32
N ASP A 2 52.43 15.13 -24.24
CA ASP A 2 51.72 13.86 -24.09
C ASP A 2 50.28 14.17 -23.69
N THR A 3 49.35 13.86 -24.59
CA THR A 3 47.93 13.98 -24.30
C THR A 3 47.51 12.78 -23.43
N VAL A 4 47.28 13.05 -22.15
CA VAL A 4 46.73 12.01 -21.25
C VAL A 4 45.22 11.90 -21.53
N TRP A 5 44.82 10.80 -22.13
CA TRP A 5 43.41 10.45 -22.30
C TRP A 5 42.91 9.84 -20.99
N VAL A 6 42.05 10.60 -20.27
CA VAL A 6 41.33 10.07 -19.10
C VAL A 6 40.05 9.45 -19.62
N SER A 7 39.95 8.14 -19.64
CA SER A 7 38.70 7.46 -19.91
C SER A 7 37.93 7.34 -18.59
N TYR A 8 36.78 7.97 -18.51
CA TYR A 8 35.85 7.77 -17.40
C TYR A 8 35.09 6.46 -17.66
N ALA A 9 35.30 5.45 -16.84
CA ALA A 9 34.48 4.26 -16.90
C ALA A 9 33.05 4.60 -16.47
N PHE A 10 32.08 4.27 -17.32
CA PHE A 10 30.67 4.33 -16.94
C PHE A 10 30.41 3.26 -15.87
N ASN A 11 29.85 3.68 -14.74
CA ASN A 11 29.50 2.80 -13.64
C ASN A 11 27.98 2.73 -13.54
N PRO A 12 27.33 1.63 -13.99
CA PRO A 12 25.88 1.53 -14.03
C PRO A 12 25.30 1.43 -12.63
N VAL A 13 24.00 1.76 -12.52
CA VAL A 13 23.21 1.46 -11.32
C VAL A 13 23.09 -0.06 -11.17
N THR A 14 23.38 -0.57 -9.98
CA THR A 14 23.28 -2.00 -9.67
C THR A 14 22.12 -2.31 -8.75
N GLU A 15 21.66 -1.32 -7.97
CA GLU A 15 20.54 -1.48 -7.04
C GLU A 15 19.92 -0.12 -6.72
N VAL A 16 18.61 -0.07 -6.57
CA VAL A 16 17.86 1.03 -5.96
C VAL A 16 17.20 0.47 -4.70
N VAL A 17 17.49 1.06 -3.56
CA VAL A 17 16.88 0.68 -2.27
C VAL A 17 15.90 1.78 -1.87
N VAL A 18 14.65 1.42 -1.62
CA VAL A 18 13.64 2.29 -1.04
C VAL A 18 13.46 1.94 0.44
N SER A 19 13.38 2.93 1.29
CA SER A 19 13.21 2.71 2.73
C SER A 19 12.18 3.68 3.31
N PRO A 20 11.29 3.16 4.18
CA PRO A 20 11.12 1.76 4.53
C PRO A 20 10.49 0.94 3.40
N ALA A 21 10.58 -0.39 3.48
CA ALA A 21 9.99 -1.31 2.48
C ALA A 21 8.46 -1.44 2.60
N THR A 22 7.89 -0.99 3.71
CA THR A 22 6.44 -1.03 3.97
C THR A 22 6.04 0.20 4.77
N ILE A 23 4.94 0.83 4.39
CA ILE A 23 4.30 1.93 5.14
C ILE A 23 2.80 1.71 5.22
N SER A 24 2.20 2.23 6.29
CA SER A 24 0.76 2.33 6.44
C SER A 24 0.38 3.71 6.99
N GLY A 25 -0.78 4.21 6.59
CA GLY A 25 -1.23 5.53 7.01
C GLY A 25 -2.72 5.75 6.85
N ALA A 26 -3.24 6.78 7.51
CA ALA A 26 -4.62 7.22 7.36
C ALA A 26 -4.81 7.95 6.02
N ILE A 27 -6.00 7.85 5.43
CA ILE A 27 -6.38 8.59 4.23
C ILE A 27 -6.15 10.09 4.44
N GLY A 28 -5.51 10.74 3.46
CA GLY A 28 -5.14 12.15 3.51
C GLY A 28 -3.80 12.44 4.22
N SER A 29 -3.20 11.46 4.90
CA SER A 29 -1.86 11.63 5.46
C SER A 29 -0.75 11.45 4.40
N THR A 30 0.46 11.83 4.75
CA THR A 30 1.63 11.70 3.86
C THR A 30 2.77 10.99 4.56
N TYR A 31 3.64 10.35 3.78
CA TYR A 31 4.86 9.71 4.27
C TYR A 31 6.03 9.97 3.31
N GLN A 32 7.18 10.39 3.84
CA GLN A 32 8.38 10.62 3.05
C GLN A 32 9.21 9.33 2.96
N LEU A 33 9.31 8.76 1.77
CA LEU A 33 10.24 7.66 1.47
C LEU A 33 11.65 8.20 1.23
N SER A 34 12.64 7.40 1.60
CA SER A 34 14.04 7.63 1.23
C SER A 34 14.49 6.63 0.18
N LYS A 35 15.51 7.01 -0.60
CA LYS A 35 16.12 6.15 -1.61
C LYS A 35 17.63 6.15 -1.50
N THR A 36 18.24 5.01 -1.80
CA THR A 36 19.68 4.85 -1.96
C THR A 36 19.95 4.19 -3.30
N ILE A 37 20.86 4.76 -4.08
CA ILE A 37 21.25 4.26 -5.42
C ILE A 37 22.65 3.71 -5.31
N LYS A 38 22.84 2.43 -5.67
CA LYS A 38 24.15 1.78 -5.63
C LYS A 38 24.73 1.60 -7.05
N PRO A 39 26.05 1.56 -7.15
CA PRO A 39 27.01 1.72 -6.07
C PRO A 39 27.04 3.17 -5.53
N GLU A 40 27.17 3.26 -4.21
CA GLU A 40 27.39 4.54 -3.55
C GLU A 40 28.87 4.94 -3.70
N GLY A 41 29.10 6.18 -4.12
CA GLY A 41 30.48 6.70 -4.20
C GLY A 41 30.84 7.55 -3.01
N THR A 42 32.04 7.42 -2.52
CA THR A 42 32.62 8.32 -1.53
C THR A 42 33.39 9.44 -2.20
N GLY A 43 32.87 10.65 -2.21
CA GLY A 43 33.53 11.96 -2.29
C GLY A 43 34.65 12.28 -3.30
N LEU A 44 35.36 11.31 -3.85
CA LEU A 44 36.25 11.51 -4.98
C LEU A 44 35.51 11.08 -6.25
N ALA A 45 35.05 12.08 -6.97
CA ALA A 45 34.37 11.89 -8.24
C ALA A 45 35.02 10.74 -9.03
N HIS A 46 34.20 9.79 -9.49
CA HIS A 46 34.50 8.74 -10.45
C HIS A 46 34.92 7.36 -9.95
N ILE A 47 35.11 7.14 -8.67
CA ILE A 47 35.46 5.79 -8.17
C ILE A 47 34.37 5.30 -7.24
N GLY A 48 33.53 4.39 -7.72
CA GLY A 48 32.57 3.63 -6.92
C GLY A 48 31.12 4.07 -6.96
N ALA A 49 30.78 5.31 -7.34
CA ALA A 49 29.37 5.75 -7.46
C ALA A 49 28.78 5.42 -8.83
N ALA A 50 27.47 5.22 -8.87
CA ALA A 50 26.72 5.17 -10.14
C ALA A 50 26.90 6.48 -10.92
N SER A 51 27.12 6.38 -12.25
CA SER A 51 27.37 7.53 -13.12
C SER A 51 26.11 8.36 -13.35
N ILE A 52 24.95 7.71 -13.39
CA ILE A 52 23.61 8.32 -13.51
C ILE A 52 22.81 7.94 -12.29
N LYS A 53 22.40 8.94 -11.49
CA LYS A 53 21.60 8.76 -10.28
C LYS A 53 20.18 9.30 -10.43
N ASN A 54 19.78 9.60 -11.65
CA ASN A 54 18.44 10.09 -11.91
C ASN A 54 17.43 8.96 -11.79
N VAL A 55 16.39 9.23 -11.05
CA VAL A 55 15.28 8.30 -10.82
C VAL A 55 13.96 9.03 -10.97
N TYR A 56 12.90 8.26 -11.17
CA TYR A 56 11.52 8.72 -11.03
C TYR A 56 10.78 7.81 -10.07
N TRP A 57 9.67 8.31 -9.56
CA TRP A 57 8.77 7.57 -8.69
C TRP A 57 7.47 7.27 -9.42
N GLU A 58 6.88 6.13 -9.13
CA GLU A 58 5.59 5.72 -9.67
C GLU A 58 4.80 4.92 -8.63
N SER A 59 3.48 4.96 -8.73
CA SER A 59 2.56 4.13 -7.96
C SER A 59 1.84 3.18 -8.91
N ASP A 60 1.65 1.93 -8.49
CA ASP A 60 0.88 0.95 -9.27
C ASP A 60 -0.63 1.29 -9.30
N ASP A 61 -1.13 1.99 -8.27
CA ASP A 61 -2.51 2.50 -8.22
C ASP A 61 -2.58 3.86 -7.51
N GLU A 62 -2.67 4.92 -8.30
CA GLU A 62 -2.76 6.30 -7.81
C GLU A 62 -4.10 6.61 -7.14
N ASN A 63 -5.14 5.77 -7.31
CA ASN A 63 -6.38 5.92 -6.56
C ASN A 63 -6.21 5.51 -5.09
N ILE A 64 -5.23 4.65 -4.77
CA ILE A 64 -4.92 4.21 -3.40
C ILE A 64 -3.86 5.11 -2.79
N ALA A 65 -2.75 5.34 -3.49
CA ALA A 65 -1.69 6.24 -3.04
C ALA A 65 -0.97 6.88 -4.22
N THR A 66 -0.71 8.17 -4.13
CA THR A 66 0.15 8.90 -5.08
C THR A 66 1.54 9.08 -4.51
N VAL A 67 2.52 9.32 -5.38
CA VAL A 67 3.89 9.67 -4.98
C VAL A 67 4.41 10.82 -5.84
N ASP A 68 5.07 11.79 -5.24
CA ASP A 68 5.68 12.90 -5.96
C ASP A 68 7.12 12.60 -6.41
N GLU A 69 7.73 13.53 -7.15
CA GLU A 69 9.11 13.43 -7.64
C GLU A 69 10.17 13.30 -6.54
N ASN A 70 9.84 13.68 -5.31
CA ASN A 70 10.72 13.63 -4.15
C ASN A 70 10.55 12.35 -3.32
N GLY A 71 9.55 11.49 -3.66
CA GLY A 71 9.21 10.30 -2.92
C GLY A 71 8.27 10.56 -1.74
N LEU A 72 7.52 11.67 -1.76
CA LEU A 72 6.46 11.93 -0.80
C LEU A 72 5.19 11.19 -1.22
N VAL A 73 4.83 10.16 -0.47
CA VAL A 73 3.60 9.38 -0.67
C VAL A 73 2.44 10.08 0.00
N THR A 74 1.29 10.16 -0.69
CA THR A 74 0.01 10.61 -0.15
C THR A 74 -0.99 9.47 -0.20
N PHE A 75 -1.61 9.13 0.94
CA PHE A 75 -2.66 8.11 1.03
C PHE A 75 -3.99 8.70 0.55
N VAL A 76 -4.53 8.18 -0.56
CA VAL A 76 -5.72 8.73 -1.25
C VAL A 76 -6.99 8.00 -0.83
N SER A 77 -6.96 6.68 -0.81
CA SER A 77 -8.10 5.84 -0.40
C SER A 77 -7.63 4.58 0.33
N ALA A 78 -8.59 3.86 0.91
CA ALA A 78 -8.33 2.58 1.55
C ALA A 78 -7.93 1.52 0.51
N GLY A 79 -7.00 0.65 0.88
CA GLY A 79 -6.47 -0.42 0.05
C GLY A 79 -4.97 -0.56 0.17
N ALA A 80 -4.37 -1.37 -0.69
CA ALA A 80 -2.94 -1.58 -0.76
C ALA A 80 -2.43 -1.40 -2.20
N THR A 81 -1.26 -0.79 -2.34
CA THR A 81 -0.55 -0.59 -3.62
C THR A 81 0.95 -0.68 -3.41
N THR A 82 1.71 -0.62 -4.50
CA THR A 82 3.18 -0.57 -4.45
C THR A 82 3.66 0.73 -5.07
N VAL A 83 4.56 1.41 -4.39
CA VAL A 83 5.29 2.58 -4.89
C VAL A 83 6.70 2.15 -5.27
N ARG A 84 7.17 2.55 -6.46
CA ARG A 84 8.52 2.25 -6.95
C ARG A 84 9.33 3.51 -7.17
N CYS A 85 10.63 3.39 -6.91
CA CYS A 85 11.65 4.33 -7.34
C CYS A 85 12.48 3.68 -8.43
N VAL A 86 12.38 4.16 -9.65
CA VAL A 86 12.96 3.54 -10.85
C VAL A 86 14.12 4.37 -11.36
N SER A 87 15.26 3.73 -11.63
CA SER A 87 16.43 4.36 -12.23
C SER A 87 16.24 4.55 -13.74
N TYR A 88 16.57 5.73 -14.26
CA TYR A 88 16.70 5.93 -15.71
C TYR A 88 17.84 5.13 -16.33
N ASP A 89 18.81 4.69 -15.51
CA ASP A 89 19.89 3.81 -15.93
C ASP A 89 19.47 2.34 -15.73
N GLY A 90 19.05 1.72 -16.83
CA GLY A 90 18.72 0.30 -16.88
C GLY A 90 17.35 -0.10 -16.27
N GLY A 91 16.55 0.84 -15.80
CA GLY A 91 15.21 0.54 -15.24
C GLY A 91 15.23 -0.26 -13.94
N ILE A 92 16.35 -0.27 -13.22
CA ILE A 92 16.48 -0.93 -11.92
C ILE A 92 15.65 -0.15 -10.91
N TYR A 93 14.86 -0.84 -10.09
CA TYR A 93 13.98 -0.20 -9.13
C TYR A 93 14.08 -0.80 -7.72
N GLY A 94 13.69 0.01 -6.75
CA GLY A 94 13.34 -0.41 -5.40
C GLY A 94 11.87 -0.09 -5.13
N GLU A 95 11.25 -0.82 -4.23
CA GLU A 95 9.82 -0.70 -3.96
C GLU A 95 9.49 -0.55 -2.49
N CYS A 96 8.30 0.01 -2.23
CA CYS A 96 7.67 0.13 -0.93
C CYS A 96 6.22 -0.32 -1.05
N HIS A 97 5.79 -1.26 -0.19
CA HIS A 97 4.39 -1.63 -0.08
C HIS A 97 3.66 -0.59 0.78
N VAL A 98 2.57 -0.06 0.23
CA VAL A 98 1.79 1.03 0.82
C VAL A 98 0.40 0.50 1.12
N SER A 99 -0.07 0.68 2.36
CA SER A 99 -1.44 0.31 2.76
C SER A 99 -2.13 1.44 3.49
N SER A 100 -3.42 1.61 3.25
CA SER A 100 -4.26 2.57 3.96
C SER A 100 -5.51 1.89 4.45
N ALA A 101 -5.72 1.93 5.77
CA ALA A 101 -6.90 1.34 6.38
C ALA A 101 -8.14 2.20 6.12
N GLY A 102 -9.23 1.57 5.68
CA GLY A 102 -10.52 2.22 5.52
C GLY A 102 -11.23 2.54 6.84
N ASP A 103 -12.21 3.41 6.77
CA ASP A 103 -13.11 3.70 7.90
C ASP A 103 -14.04 2.51 8.16
N ARG A 104 -13.89 1.88 9.31
CA ARG A 104 -14.67 0.73 9.77
C ARG A 104 -15.73 1.07 10.81
N THR A 105 -15.99 2.36 11.05
CA THR A 105 -16.91 2.80 12.11
C THR A 105 -18.29 2.20 11.96
N VAL A 106 -18.85 2.23 10.74
CA VAL A 106 -20.19 1.66 10.45
C VAL A 106 -20.16 0.14 10.58
N LEU A 107 -19.16 -0.52 10.02
CA LEU A 107 -19.00 -1.98 10.09
C LEU A 107 -18.87 -2.43 11.54
N LYS A 108 -18.01 -1.78 12.32
CA LYS A 108 -17.80 -2.08 13.74
C LYS A 108 -19.09 -1.88 14.54
N GLY A 109 -19.82 -0.79 14.31
CA GLY A 109 -21.11 -0.53 14.97
C GLY A 109 -22.11 -1.66 14.77
N ARG A 110 -22.24 -2.19 13.56
CA ARG A 110 -23.13 -3.32 13.24
C ARG A 110 -22.66 -4.64 13.86
N VAL A 111 -21.36 -4.93 13.83
CA VAL A 111 -20.81 -6.11 14.49
C VAL A 111 -21.06 -6.06 16.00
N ASP A 112 -20.88 -4.89 16.63
CA ASP A 112 -21.14 -4.72 18.07
C ASP A 112 -22.65 -4.82 18.40
N GLU A 113 -23.53 -4.35 17.52
CA GLU A 113 -25.00 -4.42 17.67
C GLU A 113 -25.50 -5.87 17.59
N TYR A 114 -24.94 -6.68 16.68
CA TYR A 114 -25.44 -8.01 16.36
C TYR A 114 -24.70 -9.15 17.07
N LYS A 115 -23.70 -8.86 17.89
CA LYS A 115 -22.83 -9.86 18.53
C LYS A 115 -23.54 -10.88 19.43
N ASP A 116 -24.67 -10.49 20.01
CA ASP A 116 -25.42 -11.30 20.98
C ASP A 116 -26.67 -12.00 20.36
N ILE A 117 -26.83 -11.91 19.02
CA ILE A 117 -27.94 -12.56 18.31
C ILE A 117 -27.68 -14.04 18.18
N ASP A 118 -28.61 -14.88 18.72
CA ASP A 118 -28.59 -16.34 18.46
C ASP A 118 -29.35 -16.63 17.14
N TYR A 119 -28.59 -16.76 16.06
CA TYR A 119 -29.14 -17.06 14.72
C TYR A 119 -29.86 -18.39 14.63
N LYS A 120 -29.75 -19.28 15.64
CA LYS A 120 -30.41 -20.58 15.71
C LYS A 120 -31.88 -20.46 16.05
N ASP A 121 -32.31 -19.33 16.61
CA ASP A 121 -33.71 -19.04 16.92
C ASP A 121 -34.56 -18.73 15.68
N TYR A 122 -33.91 -18.62 14.52
CA TYR A 122 -34.52 -18.24 13.24
C TYR A 122 -34.54 -19.41 12.25
N ALA A 123 -35.30 -19.28 11.16
CA ALA A 123 -35.33 -20.29 10.13
C ALA A 123 -33.91 -20.61 9.61
N TYR A 124 -33.62 -21.91 9.46
CA TYR A 124 -32.24 -22.39 9.25
C TYR A 124 -31.49 -21.66 8.15
N ASP A 125 -32.09 -21.46 6.98
CA ASP A 125 -31.42 -20.84 5.83
C ASP A 125 -31.05 -19.38 6.09
N TYR A 126 -31.97 -18.61 6.69
CA TYR A 126 -31.74 -17.20 7.01
C TYR A 126 -30.74 -17.04 8.16
N GLY A 127 -30.82 -17.87 9.19
CA GLY A 127 -29.86 -17.89 10.29
C GLY A 127 -28.45 -18.22 9.81
N GLN A 128 -28.27 -19.13 8.86
CA GLN A 128 -26.95 -19.44 8.28
C GLN A 128 -26.42 -18.31 7.39
N THR A 129 -27.27 -17.65 6.61
CA THR A 129 -26.90 -16.48 5.83
C THR A 129 -26.41 -15.35 6.72
N PHE A 130 -27.14 -15.04 7.78
CA PHE A 130 -26.74 -14.03 8.76
C PHE A 130 -25.40 -14.40 9.44
N LYS A 131 -25.25 -15.65 9.90
CA LYS A 131 -24.01 -16.13 10.51
C LYS A 131 -22.81 -15.90 9.60
N THR A 132 -22.92 -16.28 8.32
CA THR A 132 -21.83 -16.14 7.36
C THR A 132 -21.48 -14.66 7.13
N ALA A 133 -22.50 -13.80 6.98
CA ALA A 133 -22.29 -12.36 6.83
C ALA A 133 -21.64 -11.75 8.09
N TYR A 134 -22.03 -12.17 9.28
CA TYR A 134 -21.46 -11.72 10.54
C TYR A 134 -19.98 -12.13 10.68
N GLU A 135 -19.65 -13.40 10.42
CA GLU A 135 -18.26 -13.89 10.46
C GLU A 135 -17.38 -13.14 9.44
N THR A 136 -17.88 -12.87 8.23
CA THR A 136 -17.21 -12.06 7.23
C THR A 136 -16.93 -10.64 7.74
N ALA A 137 -17.94 -10.01 8.36
CA ALA A 137 -17.82 -8.68 8.93
C ALA A 137 -16.79 -8.61 10.08
N VAL A 138 -16.77 -9.61 10.97
CA VAL A 138 -15.77 -9.69 12.05
C VAL A 138 -14.35 -9.79 11.49
N ASN A 139 -14.12 -10.63 10.48
CA ASN A 139 -12.82 -10.78 9.86
C ASN A 139 -12.36 -9.49 9.16
N ALA A 140 -13.27 -8.78 8.50
CA ALA A 140 -13.00 -7.53 7.82
C ALA A 140 -12.58 -6.37 8.76
N LEU A 141 -12.88 -6.46 10.08
CA LEU A 141 -12.43 -5.44 11.04
C LEU A 141 -10.91 -5.35 11.19
N THR A 142 -10.18 -6.40 10.85
CA THR A 142 -8.72 -6.48 11.00
C THR A 142 -7.98 -6.66 9.67
N ASP A 143 -8.69 -6.65 8.54
CA ASP A 143 -8.09 -6.79 7.21
C ASP A 143 -7.79 -5.41 6.61
N ASP A 144 -6.55 -4.94 6.76
CA ASP A 144 -6.10 -3.64 6.29
C ASP A 144 -5.89 -3.55 4.76
N THR A 145 -6.15 -4.63 4.02
CA THR A 145 -6.05 -4.65 2.56
C THR A 145 -7.35 -4.25 1.87
N LEU A 146 -8.47 -4.22 2.61
CA LEU A 146 -9.78 -3.90 2.06
C LEU A 146 -9.91 -2.42 1.69
N SER A 147 -10.41 -2.16 0.49
CA SER A 147 -10.84 -0.84 0.05
C SER A 147 -12.07 -0.35 0.84
N GLN A 148 -12.33 0.96 0.84
CA GLN A 148 -13.52 1.51 1.49
C GLN A 148 -14.81 0.92 0.92
N ASN A 149 -14.88 0.71 -0.40
CA ASN A 149 -16.06 0.13 -1.05
C ASN A 149 -16.33 -1.31 -0.56
N GLU A 150 -15.31 -2.14 -0.40
CA GLU A 150 -15.45 -3.50 0.13
C GLU A 150 -15.92 -3.50 1.58
N ILE A 151 -15.40 -2.59 2.42
CA ILE A 151 -15.82 -2.41 3.81
C ILE A 151 -17.30 -2.01 3.87
N ASP A 152 -17.72 -1.05 3.04
CA ASP A 152 -19.10 -0.57 2.99
C ASP A 152 -20.06 -1.65 2.47
N GLU A 153 -19.63 -2.44 1.47
CA GLU A 153 -20.39 -3.57 0.95
C GLU A 153 -20.56 -4.69 2.00
N ILE A 154 -19.51 -5.04 2.73
CA ILE A 154 -19.59 -6.02 3.83
C ILE A 154 -20.55 -5.52 4.91
N ALA A 155 -20.49 -4.25 5.27
CA ALA A 155 -21.41 -3.66 6.25
C ALA A 155 -22.85 -3.67 5.75
N ALA A 156 -23.11 -3.41 4.46
CA ALA A 156 -24.43 -3.47 3.85
C ALA A 156 -24.97 -4.91 3.81
N ASN A 157 -24.14 -5.87 3.44
CA ASN A 157 -24.49 -7.29 3.38
C ASN A 157 -24.86 -7.85 4.76
N LEU A 158 -24.16 -7.43 5.82
CA LEU A 158 -24.51 -7.82 7.20
C LEU A 158 -25.89 -7.27 7.59
N LEU A 159 -26.20 -5.99 7.26
CA LEU A 159 -27.51 -5.41 7.54
C LEU A 159 -28.63 -6.13 6.75
N ASN A 160 -28.39 -6.43 5.47
CA ASN A 160 -29.38 -7.14 4.65
C ASN A 160 -29.67 -8.53 5.19
N ALA A 161 -28.63 -9.29 5.52
CA ALA A 161 -28.78 -10.63 6.10
C ALA A 161 -29.54 -10.61 7.45
N TYR A 162 -29.33 -9.57 8.27
CA TYR A 162 -30.09 -9.37 9.50
C TYR A 162 -31.57 -9.08 9.19
N ASN A 163 -31.86 -8.17 8.27
CA ASN A 163 -33.24 -7.80 7.92
C ASN A 163 -34.03 -8.95 7.27
N GLU A 164 -33.35 -9.84 6.55
CA GLU A 164 -33.98 -11.03 5.95
C GLU A 164 -34.25 -12.11 6.99
N MET A 165 -33.49 -12.13 8.10
CA MET A 165 -33.61 -13.13 9.16
C MET A 165 -34.81 -12.85 10.08
N ILE A 166 -35.10 -11.55 10.36
CA ILE A 166 -36.18 -11.13 11.28
C ILE A 166 -37.51 -10.93 10.56
#